data_9416ca8f246bf3389d9cd3ee8f433b4d
#
_entry.id   9416ca8f246bf3389d9cd3ee8f433b4d
#
_cell.length_a   1.000
_cell.length_b   1.000
_cell.length_c   1.000
_cell.angle_alpha   90.00
_cell.angle_beta   90.00
_cell.angle_gamma   90.00
#
_symmetry.space_group_name_H-M   'P 1'
#
loop_
_entity.id
_entity.type
_entity.pdbx_description
1 polymer ?
#
loop_
_entity_poly.entity_id
_entity_poly.type
_entity_poly.pdbx_seq_one_letter_code
_entity_poly.pdbx_strand_id
1 'polypeptide(L)'
;SAASDVYKRQINDNGNKLWDVDSLFANIIEGMKKCKELGKIPVSMSIDTWAVDYVLLDDNDKCIGNVYGYRDERTDGMDEEVYKVISEKELYKRTGIQKQKFNTIYQLMSDKFIRPEQLKEAKTFIMLPDYFQFLLTGVKASEYTNATSTQLVNPETKQWDYELIDMLGINRNMFMELKQPGTILGELTDGIKKIVGYNTRVVMCASHDTASAVMAVPTVADNVLYLSSGTWSLMGTELLKARCDEKSQVCNFTNEGGYDYRFRYLKNIMGLWIIQSVRHEFGDRYTFAELCKEAEETDYITSRIDVNNKCFLAPENMTEAIKSYCNNNDLIIPDTAGEIAAVVYKSLADSYADTVMQIEKNLDITYDAIYVIGGGANAGYLNQLTADSTGKTVVAGPAEATAIGNIMAQMIADSVFKNLKEARACVRDSFDIKRFEQKR
;
A
#
# COMPACT_ATOMS: atom_id res chain seq x y z
N SER A 1 -15.11 3.63 -1.89
CA SER A 1 -14.09 2.61 -1.67
C SER A 1 -13.99 2.28 -0.18
N ALA A 2 -13.68 1.06 0.16
CA ALA A 2 -13.59 0.56 1.53
C ALA A 2 -12.48 1.21 2.38
N ALA A 3 -11.55 1.97 1.79
CA ALA A 3 -10.42 2.55 2.51
C ALA A 3 -10.81 3.53 3.62
N SER A 4 -11.89 4.29 3.45
CA SER A 4 -12.38 5.21 4.50
C SER A 4 -13.05 4.48 5.68
N ASP A 5 -13.49 3.24 5.49
CA ASP A 5 -14.16 2.48 6.54
C ASP A 5 -13.19 1.67 7.41
N VAL A 6 -11.98 1.40 6.92
CA VAL A 6 -10.97 0.64 7.67
C VAL A 6 -10.56 1.38 8.94
N TYR A 7 -10.34 2.69 8.88
CA TYR A 7 -9.97 3.48 10.06
C TYR A 7 -11.07 3.56 11.13
N LYS A 8 -12.32 3.33 10.78
CA LYS A 8 -13.43 3.23 11.73
C LYS A 8 -13.39 1.94 12.58
N ARG A 9 -12.53 1.00 12.22
CA ARG A 9 -12.33 -0.28 12.91
C ARG A 9 -11.06 -0.30 13.78
N GLN A 10 -10.36 0.83 13.91
CA GLN A 10 -9.32 0.98 14.92
C GLN A 10 -9.98 1.22 16.29
N ILE A 11 -9.57 0.42 17.25
CA ILE A 11 -9.93 0.58 18.65
C ILE A 11 -8.79 1.36 19.31
N ASN A 12 -9.13 2.41 20.06
CA ASN A 12 -8.17 3.09 20.93
C ASN A 12 -8.36 2.55 22.34
N ASP A 13 -7.47 1.68 22.79
CA ASP A 13 -7.47 1.11 24.13
C ASP A 13 -6.23 1.55 24.91
N ASN A 14 -6.43 2.36 25.93
CA ASN A 14 -5.37 2.90 26.79
C ASN A 14 -4.20 3.58 26.01
N GLY A 15 -4.55 4.28 24.93
CA GLY A 15 -3.58 4.95 24.04
C GLY A 15 -3.05 4.06 22.90
N ASN A 16 -3.30 2.76 22.91
CA ASN A 16 -2.91 1.85 21.83
C ASN A 16 -3.91 1.91 20.67
N LYS A 17 -3.40 1.87 19.45
CA LYS A 17 -4.21 1.79 18.21
C LYS A 17 -4.27 0.34 17.75
N LEU A 18 -5.42 -0.28 17.95
CA LEU A 18 -5.63 -1.72 17.71
C LEU A 18 -6.55 -1.95 16.52
N TRP A 19 -6.41 -3.09 15.84
CA TRP A 19 -7.36 -3.58 14.86
C TRP A 19 -8.38 -4.50 15.51
N ASP A 20 -9.67 -4.22 15.32
CA ASP A 20 -10.76 -5.13 15.64
C ASP A 20 -10.85 -6.20 14.52
N VAL A 21 -9.99 -7.22 14.64
CA VAL A 21 -9.89 -8.28 13.61
C VAL A 21 -11.14 -9.13 13.54
N ASP A 22 -11.88 -9.27 14.64
CA ASP A 22 -13.14 -10.02 14.67
C ASP A 22 -14.22 -9.28 13.87
N SER A 23 -14.35 -7.97 14.07
CA SER A 23 -15.26 -7.13 13.27
C SER A 23 -14.85 -7.06 11.81
N LEU A 24 -13.55 -7.00 11.50
CA LEU A 24 -13.06 -7.07 10.13
C LEU A 24 -13.44 -8.39 9.48
N PHE A 25 -13.21 -9.51 10.15
CA PHE A 25 -13.59 -10.83 9.64
C PHE A 25 -15.11 -10.98 9.49
N ALA A 26 -15.90 -10.49 10.46
CA ALA A 26 -17.35 -10.49 10.35
C ALA A 26 -17.84 -9.75 9.09
N ASN A 27 -17.21 -8.60 8.74
CA ASN A 27 -17.55 -7.89 7.50
C ASN A 27 -17.16 -8.66 6.22
N ILE A 28 -16.06 -9.41 6.25
CA ILE A 28 -15.70 -10.32 5.14
C ILE A 28 -16.83 -11.36 4.95
N ILE A 29 -17.28 -11.98 6.02
CA ILE A 29 -18.38 -12.95 5.99
C ILE A 29 -19.68 -12.32 5.48
N GLU A 30 -20.02 -11.09 5.91
CA GLU A 30 -21.21 -10.40 5.39
C GLU A 30 -21.09 -10.08 3.90
N GLY A 31 -19.90 -9.65 3.43
CA GLY A 31 -19.65 -9.49 1.99
C GLY A 31 -19.85 -10.78 1.20
N MET A 32 -19.39 -11.91 1.73
CA MET A 32 -19.59 -13.23 1.13
C MET A 32 -21.08 -13.61 1.08
N LYS A 33 -21.84 -13.41 2.16
CA LYS A 33 -23.30 -13.64 2.17
C LYS A 33 -24.00 -12.79 1.11
N LYS A 34 -23.56 -11.53 0.96
CA LYS A 34 -24.10 -10.61 -0.05
C LYS A 34 -23.94 -11.13 -1.48
N CYS A 35 -22.83 -11.80 -1.80
CA CYS A 35 -22.66 -12.46 -3.10
C CYS A 35 -23.75 -13.50 -3.36
N LYS A 36 -24.12 -14.30 -2.35
CA LYS A 36 -25.21 -15.29 -2.44
C LYS A 36 -26.58 -14.63 -2.63
N GLU A 37 -26.87 -13.59 -1.84
CA GLU A 37 -28.12 -12.83 -1.96
C GLU A 37 -28.31 -12.25 -3.35
N LEU A 38 -27.23 -11.79 -3.98
CA LEU A 38 -27.22 -11.26 -5.35
C LEU A 38 -27.26 -12.38 -6.42
N GLY A 39 -27.25 -13.64 -6.03
CA GLY A 39 -27.16 -14.77 -6.95
C GLY A 39 -25.82 -14.89 -7.68
N LYS A 40 -24.77 -14.26 -7.16
CA LYS A 40 -23.41 -14.23 -7.76
C LYS A 40 -22.43 -14.99 -6.87
N ILE A 41 -22.52 -16.31 -6.88
CA ILE A 41 -21.59 -17.16 -6.13
C ILE A 41 -20.22 -17.15 -6.82
N PRO A 42 -19.14 -16.69 -6.14
CA PRO A 42 -17.82 -16.66 -6.74
C PRO A 42 -17.22 -18.05 -6.86
N VAL A 43 -16.48 -18.30 -7.94
CA VAL A 43 -15.67 -19.52 -8.16
C VAL A 43 -14.45 -19.53 -7.25
N SER A 44 -13.86 -18.36 -7.06
CA SER A 44 -12.72 -18.12 -6.17
C SER A 44 -12.87 -16.78 -5.45
N MET A 45 -12.14 -16.62 -4.37
CA MET A 45 -12.00 -15.35 -3.64
C MET A 45 -10.58 -15.18 -3.16
N SER A 46 -10.23 -13.95 -2.81
CA SER A 46 -8.97 -13.60 -2.21
C SER A 46 -9.11 -12.39 -1.31
N ILE A 47 -8.12 -12.15 -0.45
CA ILE A 47 -8.09 -11.02 0.47
C ILE A 47 -6.76 -10.29 0.30
N ASP A 48 -6.82 -8.99 0.06
CA ASP A 48 -5.72 -8.05 0.19
C ASP A 48 -6.01 -7.06 1.31
N THR A 49 -4.95 -6.51 1.90
CA THR A 49 -5.00 -5.47 2.91
C THR A 49 -3.84 -4.50 2.73
N TRP A 50 -3.75 -3.53 3.64
CA TRP A 50 -2.53 -2.76 3.83
C TRP A 50 -1.38 -3.66 4.30
N ALA A 51 -0.17 -3.14 4.24
CA ALA A 51 1.06 -3.85 4.60
C ALA A 51 1.39 -3.77 6.10
N VAL A 52 2.46 -4.42 6.50
CA VAL A 52 3.22 -4.37 7.75
C VAL A 52 2.57 -4.94 9.00
N ASP A 53 1.24 -5.04 9.06
CA ASP A 53 0.53 -5.52 10.24
C ASP A 53 0.38 -7.05 10.24
N TYR A 54 0.45 -7.66 11.41
CA TYR A 54 0.50 -9.10 11.60
C TYR A 54 -0.27 -9.55 12.83
N VAL A 55 -0.46 -10.85 12.91
CA VAL A 55 -1.05 -11.58 14.03
C VAL A 55 -0.04 -12.61 14.53
N LEU A 56 0.06 -12.79 15.84
CA LEU A 56 0.79 -13.89 16.48
C LEU A 56 -0.20 -14.96 16.91
N LEU A 57 0.10 -16.23 16.60
CA LEU A 57 -0.74 -17.36 17.00
C LEU A 57 0.02 -18.28 17.94
N ASP A 58 -0.70 -18.88 18.91
CA ASP A 58 -0.20 -19.92 19.81
C ASP A 58 -0.14 -21.30 19.13
N ASP A 59 0.13 -22.34 19.91
CA ASP A 59 0.18 -23.73 19.46
C ASP A 59 -1.20 -24.33 19.12
N ASN A 60 -2.29 -23.67 19.52
CA ASN A 60 -3.68 -24.01 19.18
C ASN A 60 -4.25 -23.13 18.06
N ASP A 61 -3.38 -22.39 17.36
CA ASP A 61 -3.75 -21.45 16.29
C ASP A 61 -4.66 -20.29 16.74
N LYS A 62 -4.62 -19.93 18.03
CA LYS A 62 -5.36 -18.78 18.57
C LYS A 62 -4.50 -17.54 18.58
N CYS A 63 -5.13 -16.40 18.28
CA CYS A 63 -4.49 -15.10 18.37
C CYS A 63 -4.02 -14.81 19.79
N ILE A 64 -2.75 -14.40 19.92
CA ILE A 64 -2.11 -14.02 21.18
C ILE A 64 -2.18 -12.51 21.34
N GLY A 65 -2.94 -12.05 22.36
CA GLY A 65 -3.04 -10.64 22.70
C GLY A 65 -3.72 -9.79 21.61
N ASN A 66 -3.36 -8.52 21.55
CA ASN A 66 -3.95 -7.54 20.65
C ASN A 66 -3.24 -7.49 19.31
N VAL A 67 -3.99 -7.19 18.24
CA VAL A 67 -3.44 -6.90 16.90
C VAL A 67 -3.28 -5.39 16.77
N TYR A 68 -2.05 -4.92 16.68
CA TYR A 68 -1.73 -3.50 16.65
C TYR A 68 -1.79 -2.93 15.23
N GLY A 69 -2.30 -1.73 15.12
CA GLY A 69 -2.26 -0.98 13.87
C GLY A 69 -0.92 -0.28 13.67
N TYR A 70 -0.44 -0.21 12.45
CA TYR A 70 0.85 0.39 12.09
C TYR A 70 1.03 1.87 12.51
N ARG A 71 -0.05 2.56 12.84
CA ARG A 71 0.00 3.94 13.35
C ARG A 71 0.13 4.03 14.87
N ASP A 72 0.26 2.89 15.56
CA ASP A 72 0.54 2.83 16.99
C ASP A 72 1.94 3.39 17.30
N GLU A 73 2.07 4.11 18.41
CA GLU A 73 3.31 4.77 18.79
C GLU A 73 4.32 3.83 19.48
N ARG A 74 3.93 2.55 19.69
CA ARG A 74 4.80 1.55 20.35
C ARG A 74 6.13 1.30 19.63
N THR A 75 6.22 1.69 18.36
CA THR A 75 7.44 1.56 17.56
C THR A 75 8.38 2.76 17.68
N ASP A 76 8.02 3.79 18.41
CA ASP A 76 8.88 4.97 18.59
C ASP A 76 10.17 4.58 19.31
N GLY A 77 11.32 4.91 18.71
CA GLY A 77 12.67 4.55 19.19
C GLY A 77 13.09 3.09 18.92
N MET A 78 12.25 2.26 18.32
CA MET A 78 12.59 0.85 18.04
C MET A 78 13.60 0.71 16.89
N ASP A 79 13.72 1.68 16.05
CA ASP A 79 14.79 1.76 15.05
C ASP A 79 16.18 1.84 15.71
N GLU A 80 16.33 2.63 16.80
CA GLU A 80 17.58 2.69 17.56
C GLU A 80 17.95 1.32 18.17
N GLU A 81 16.95 0.56 18.64
CA GLU A 81 17.19 -0.79 19.18
C GLU A 81 17.61 -1.78 18.07
N VAL A 82 17.01 -1.70 16.88
CA VAL A 82 17.45 -2.49 15.72
C VAL A 82 18.86 -2.10 15.31
N TYR A 83 19.20 -0.78 15.31
CA TYR A 83 20.51 -0.31 14.89
C TYR A 83 21.66 -0.62 15.85
N LYS A 84 21.37 -1.08 17.08
CA LYS A 84 22.38 -1.71 17.95
C LYS A 84 22.83 -3.09 17.43
N VAL A 85 22.00 -3.75 16.61
CA VAL A 85 22.25 -5.08 16.07
C VAL A 85 22.79 -5.03 14.66
N ILE A 86 22.20 -4.19 13.80
CA ILE A 86 22.56 -4.03 12.38
C ILE A 86 22.41 -2.56 11.99
N SER A 87 23.42 -1.98 11.33
CA SER A 87 23.34 -0.58 10.91
C SER A 87 22.21 -0.34 9.90
N GLU A 88 21.63 0.86 9.86
CA GLU A 88 20.60 1.25 8.88
C GLU A 88 21.05 0.98 7.44
N LYS A 89 22.33 1.31 7.12
CA LYS A 89 22.91 1.09 5.80
C LYS A 89 22.96 -0.40 5.43
N GLU A 90 23.39 -1.26 6.34
CA GLU A 90 23.48 -2.69 6.09
C GLU A 90 22.08 -3.33 6.05
N LEU A 91 21.15 -2.87 6.89
CA LEU A 91 19.76 -3.32 6.86
C LEU A 91 19.10 -3.00 5.50
N TYR A 92 19.28 -1.77 4.99
CA TYR A 92 18.77 -1.39 3.67
C TYR A 92 19.42 -2.21 2.56
N LYS A 93 20.74 -2.35 2.56
CA LYS A 93 21.47 -3.17 1.59
C LYS A 93 20.98 -4.62 1.58
N ARG A 94 20.61 -5.15 2.74
CA ARG A 94 20.17 -6.54 2.95
C ARG A 94 18.73 -6.78 2.54
N THR A 95 17.84 -5.78 2.69
CA THR A 95 16.39 -5.94 2.47
C THR A 95 15.84 -5.07 1.34
N GLY A 96 16.50 -3.96 1.04
CA GLY A 96 16.05 -2.98 0.05
C GLY A 96 14.81 -2.18 0.46
N ILE A 97 14.34 -2.33 1.70
CA ILE A 97 13.12 -1.69 2.18
C ILE A 97 13.44 -0.34 2.84
N GLN A 98 12.73 0.70 2.41
CA GLN A 98 12.87 2.04 3.00
C GLN A 98 12.55 2.04 4.49
N LYS A 99 13.19 2.94 5.23
CA LYS A 99 12.89 3.16 6.64
C LYS A 99 11.52 3.82 6.80
N GLN A 100 10.63 3.12 7.49
CA GLN A 100 9.39 3.68 8.02
C GLN A 100 9.24 3.19 9.47
N LYS A 101 8.91 4.09 10.41
CA LYS A 101 8.84 3.73 11.83
C LYS A 101 7.87 2.58 12.13
N PHE A 102 6.94 2.32 11.25
CA PHE A 102 5.93 1.29 11.37
C PHE A 102 6.29 -0.04 10.68
N ASN A 103 7.47 -0.20 10.07
CA ASN A 103 7.85 -1.46 9.47
C ASN A 103 7.79 -2.60 10.50
N THR A 104 7.42 -3.77 10.06
CA THR A 104 7.18 -4.93 10.95
C THR A 104 8.40 -5.28 11.79
N ILE A 105 9.62 -5.08 11.27
CA ILE A 105 10.85 -5.27 12.04
C ILE A 105 10.86 -4.46 13.34
N TYR A 106 10.40 -3.20 13.30
CA TYR A 106 10.32 -2.34 14.48
C TYR A 106 9.13 -2.73 15.38
N GLN A 107 8.03 -3.18 14.79
CA GLN A 107 6.89 -3.68 15.54
C GLN A 107 7.26 -4.95 16.33
N LEU A 108 7.97 -5.91 15.71
CA LEU A 108 8.47 -7.12 16.39
C LEU A 108 9.51 -6.79 17.46
N MET A 109 10.35 -5.79 17.22
CA MET A 109 11.29 -5.32 18.23
C MET A 109 10.54 -4.72 19.42
N SER A 110 9.48 -3.92 19.20
CA SER A 110 8.60 -3.44 20.27
C SER A 110 7.97 -4.60 21.06
N ASP A 111 7.47 -5.63 20.39
CA ASP A 111 6.91 -6.82 21.05
C ASP A 111 7.96 -7.53 21.93
N LYS A 112 9.19 -7.59 21.47
CA LYS A 112 10.30 -8.18 22.23
C LYS A 112 10.56 -7.45 23.55
N PHE A 113 10.42 -6.12 23.57
CA PHE A 113 10.67 -5.30 24.77
C PHE A 113 9.44 -5.15 25.66
N ILE A 114 8.27 -4.95 25.07
CA ILE A 114 7.05 -4.61 25.80
C ILE A 114 6.24 -5.86 26.16
N ARG A 115 6.29 -6.90 25.30
CA ARG A 115 5.48 -8.11 25.43
C ARG A 115 6.30 -9.39 25.20
N PRO A 116 7.46 -9.56 25.88
CA PRO A 116 8.39 -10.66 25.61
C PRO A 116 7.75 -12.06 25.81
N GLU A 117 6.83 -12.21 26.77
CA GLU A 117 6.18 -13.49 27.02
C GLU A 117 5.23 -13.87 25.87
N GLN A 118 4.49 -12.90 25.30
CA GLN A 118 3.64 -13.16 24.12
C GLN A 118 4.47 -13.57 22.91
N LEU A 119 5.57 -12.87 22.64
CA LEU A 119 6.47 -13.21 21.53
C LEU A 119 7.11 -14.59 21.72
N LYS A 120 7.42 -14.99 22.96
CA LYS A 120 7.97 -16.30 23.31
C LYS A 120 6.94 -17.43 23.18
N GLU A 121 5.67 -17.14 23.49
CA GLU A 121 4.55 -18.06 23.34
C GLU A 121 4.20 -18.29 21.86
N ALA A 122 4.43 -17.30 21.00
CA ALA A 122 4.09 -17.34 19.59
C ALA A 122 4.73 -18.53 18.85
N LYS A 123 3.91 -19.26 18.11
CA LYS A 123 4.29 -20.39 17.24
C LYS A 123 4.17 -20.04 15.77
N THR A 124 3.31 -19.09 15.44
CA THR A 124 3.11 -18.63 14.06
C THR A 124 3.07 -17.11 14.02
N PHE A 125 3.88 -16.53 13.14
CA PHE A 125 3.77 -15.17 12.66
C PHE A 125 3.01 -15.21 11.34
N ILE A 126 1.94 -14.42 11.21
CA ILE A 126 1.11 -14.39 10.01
C ILE A 126 0.70 -12.96 9.69
N MET A 127 0.88 -12.52 8.45
CA MET A 127 0.43 -11.19 8.02
C MET A 127 -1.10 -11.11 8.06
N LEU A 128 -1.63 -9.91 8.27
CA LEU A 128 -3.07 -9.72 8.48
C LEU A 128 -3.95 -10.28 7.35
N PRO A 129 -3.67 -10.11 6.05
CA PRO A 129 -4.49 -10.72 4.99
C PRO A 129 -4.43 -12.24 5.00
N ASP A 130 -3.25 -12.81 5.30
CA ASP A 130 -3.04 -14.25 5.39
C ASP A 130 -3.78 -14.84 6.60
N TYR A 131 -3.88 -14.10 7.71
CA TYR A 131 -4.68 -14.47 8.86
C TYR A 131 -6.17 -14.62 8.51
N PHE A 132 -6.73 -13.68 7.77
CA PHE A 132 -8.12 -13.80 7.32
C PHE A 132 -8.33 -14.97 6.36
N GLN A 133 -7.38 -15.24 5.46
CA GLN A 133 -7.43 -16.41 4.58
C GLN A 133 -7.31 -17.71 5.37
N PHE A 134 -6.48 -17.74 6.43
CA PHE A 134 -6.42 -18.87 7.37
C PHE A 134 -7.77 -19.09 8.07
N LEU A 135 -8.43 -18.06 8.58
CA LEU A 135 -9.74 -18.20 9.21
C LEU A 135 -10.82 -18.78 8.25
N LEU A 136 -10.70 -18.49 6.95
CA LEU A 136 -11.61 -19.03 5.94
C LEU A 136 -11.35 -20.50 5.61
N THR A 137 -10.08 -20.91 5.55
CA THR A 137 -9.66 -22.21 4.99
C THR A 137 -9.11 -23.20 6.01
N GLY A 138 -8.66 -22.72 7.17
CA GLY A 138 -7.87 -23.51 8.11
C GLY A 138 -6.43 -23.75 7.65
N VAL A 139 -5.99 -23.18 6.53
CA VAL A 139 -4.64 -23.35 5.97
C VAL A 139 -3.81 -22.09 6.23
N LYS A 140 -2.73 -22.23 7.00
CA LYS A 140 -1.77 -21.15 7.25
C LYS A 140 -0.76 -21.05 6.10
N ALA A 141 -0.52 -19.85 5.62
CA ALA A 141 0.49 -19.53 4.61
C ALA A 141 1.02 -18.11 4.82
N SER A 142 2.12 -17.76 4.18
CA SER A 142 2.65 -16.38 4.16
C SER A 142 2.80 -15.93 2.70
N GLU A 143 2.13 -14.84 2.34
CA GLU A 143 2.17 -14.29 0.99
C GLU A 143 3.38 -13.36 0.81
N TYR A 144 4.09 -13.54 -0.29
CA TYR A 144 5.36 -12.91 -0.58
C TYR A 144 5.29 -11.38 -0.63
N THR A 145 4.29 -10.80 -1.32
CA THR A 145 4.27 -9.35 -1.56
C THR A 145 4.05 -8.56 -0.27
N ASN A 146 3.19 -9.05 0.62
CA ASN A 146 2.98 -8.44 1.92
C ASN A 146 4.17 -8.71 2.85
N ALA A 147 4.71 -9.94 2.84
CA ALA A 147 5.88 -10.29 3.64
C ALA A 147 7.11 -9.39 3.35
N THR A 148 7.31 -8.95 2.11
CA THR A 148 8.44 -8.05 1.80
C THR A 148 8.37 -6.71 2.50
N SER A 149 7.18 -6.21 2.85
CA SER A 149 7.00 -4.95 3.61
C SER A 149 7.52 -5.02 5.04
N THR A 150 7.75 -6.23 5.56
CA THR A 150 8.23 -6.47 6.93
C THR A 150 9.65 -5.98 7.19
N GLN A 151 10.46 -5.77 6.12
CA GLN A 151 11.90 -5.54 6.19
C GLN A 151 12.68 -6.75 6.76
N LEU A 152 12.11 -7.97 6.58
CA LEU A 152 12.70 -9.24 7.03
C LEU A 152 12.88 -10.25 5.89
N VAL A 153 12.62 -9.85 4.64
CA VAL A 153 12.77 -10.70 3.46
C VAL A 153 14.03 -10.31 2.70
N ASN A 154 14.82 -11.32 2.33
CA ASN A 154 16.00 -11.12 1.51
C ASN A 154 15.60 -11.07 0.02
N PRO A 155 15.91 -9.99 -0.72
CA PRO A 155 15.48 -9.82 -2.10
C PRO A 155 16.20 -10.76 -3.09
N GLU A 156 17.37 -11.30 -2.75
CA GLU A 156 18.08 -12.24 -3.62
C GLU A 156 17.47 -13.65 -3.53
N THR A 157 17.26 -14.14 -2.29
CA THR A 157 16.67 -15.46 -2.05
C THR A 157 15.14 -15.45 -2.19
N LYS A 158 14.51 -14.29 -2.06
CA LYS A 158 13.05 -14.09 -2.06
C LYS A 158 12.35 -14.90 -0.96
N GLN A 159 13.07 -15.12 0.13
CA GLN A 159 12.61 -15.81 1.34
C GLN A 159 12.95 -14.96 2.56
N TRP A 160 12.41 -15.36 3.71
CA TRP A 160 12.77 -14.75 4.99
C TRP A 160 14.28 -14.72 5.17
N ASP A 161 14.80 -13.61 5.65
CA ASP A 161 16.19 -13.45 6.04
C ASP A 161 16.39 -14.03 7.46
N TYR A 162 16.52 -15.35 7.53
CA TYR A 162 16.64 -16.04 8.82
C TYR A 162 17.87 -15.62 9.63
N GLU A 163 18.95 -15.22 8.98
CA GLU A 163 20.12 -14.69 9.68
C GLU A 163 19.80 -13.37 10.38
N LEU A 164 19.12 -12.45 9.67
CA LEU A 164 18.65 -11.19 10.25
C LEU A 164 17.67 -11.43 11.40
N ILE A 165 16.72 -12.33 11.22
CA ILE A 165 15.73 -12.71 12.25
C ILE A 165 16.43 -13.23 13.50
N ASP A 166 17.44 -14.13 13.36
CA ASP A 166 18.22 -14.64 14.47
C ASP A 166 19.06 -13.55 15.14
N MET A 167 19.68 -12.66 14.37
CA MET A 167 20.43 -11.51 14.90
C MET A 167 19.54 -10.62 15.79
N LEU A 168 18.29 -10.43 15.41
CA LEU A 168 17.30 -9.67 16.19
C LEU A 168 16.83 -10.46 17.43
N GLY A 169 17.20 -11.74 17.58
CA GLY A 169 16.78 -12.62 18.67
C GLY A 169 15.28 -12.98 18.62
N ILE A 170 14.74 -13.07 17.42
CA ILE A 170 13.36 -13.47 17.15
C ILE A 170 13.35 -14.95 16.75
N ASN A 171 12.37 -15.72 17.22
CA ASN A 171 12.27 -17.14 16.91
C ASN A 171 11.93 -17.37 15.43
N ARG A 172 12.92 -17.81 14.64
CA ARG A 172 12.75 -18.07 13.20
C ARG A 172 11.69 -19.12 12.87
N ASN A 173 11.42 -20.04 13.80
CA ASN A 173 10.50 -21.14 13.54
C ASN A 173 9.03 -20.72 13.46
N MET A 174 8.70 -19.48 13.83
CA MET A 174 7.34 -18.95 13.66
C MET A 174 7.06 -18.43 12.24
N PHE A 175 8.09 -18.32 11.39
CA PHE A 175 7.94 -17.81 10.01
C PHE A 175 7.77 -18.97 9.04
N MET A 176 6.66 -18.97 8.32
CA MET A 176 6.34 -19.99 7.31
C MET A 176 7.02 -19.66 5.98
N GLU A 177 7.23 -20.69 5.14
CA GLU A 177 7.71 -20.48 3.78
C GLU A 177 6.82 -19.51 2.99
N LEU A 178 7.47 -18.59 2.25
CA LEU A 178 6.74 -17.60 1.44
C LEU A 178 6.13 -18.23 0.18
N LYS A 179 4.89 -17.90 -0.09
CA LYS A 179 4.13 -18.33 -1.28
C LYS A 179 3.89 -17.17 -2.23
N GLN A 180 3.87 -17.48 -3.51
CA GLN A 180 3.56 -16.47 -4.53
C GLN A 180 2.04 -16.21 -4.65
N PRO A 181 1.66 -15.00 -5.10
CA PRO A 181 0.32 -14.75 -5.59
C PRO A 181 -0.08 -15.79 -6.67
N GLY A 182 -1.34 -16.21 -6.66
CA GLY A 182 -1.84 -17.29 -7.51
C GLY A 182 -1.80 -18.66 -6.82
N THR A 183 -1.22 -18.78 -5.62
CA THR A 183 -1.28 -20.04 -4.85
C THR A 183 -2.69 -20.30 -4.36
N ILE A 184 -3.22 -21.49 -4.66
CA ILE A 184 -4.52 -21.94 -4.17
C ILE A 184 -4.34 -22.52 -2.78
N LEU A 185 -4.99 -21.92 -1.77
CA LEU A 185 -4.95 -22.39 -0.38
C LEU A 185 -5.89 -23.57 -0.14
N GLY A 186 -7.02 -23.59 -0.82
CA GLY A 186 -8.04 -24.63 -0.67
C GLY A 186 -9.45 -24.06 -0.69
N GLU A 187 -10.38 -24.86 -0.18
CA GLU A 187 -11.78 -24.49 -0.03
C GLU A 187 -12.05 -23.89 1.35
N LEU A 188 -13.23 -23.31 1.50
CA LEU A 188 -13.72 -22.85 2.80
C LEU A 188 -13.84 -24.02 3.78
N THR A 189 -13.63 -23.76 5.07
CA THR A 189 -13.96 -24.73 6.12
C THR A 189 -15.46 -25.04 6.15
N ASP A 190 -15.86 -26.19 6.67
CA ASP A 190 -17.27 -26.56 6.74
C ASP A 190 -18.09 -25.60 7.61
N GLY A 191 -17.46 -24.99 8.63
CA GLY A 191 -18.05 -23.93 9.43
C GLY A 191 -18.41 -22.70 8.58
N ILE A 192 -17.47 -22.23 7.80
CA ILE A 192 -17.66 -21.06 6.93
C ILE A 192 -18.66 -21.37 5.81
N LYS A 193 -18.58 -22.56 5.17
CA LYS A 193 -19.58 -23.01 4.17
C LYS A 193 -21.00 -22.93 4.70
N LYS A 194 -21.22 -23.38 5.95
CA LYS A 194 -22.54 -23.31 6.58
C LYS A 194 -23.01 -21.88 6.81
N ILE A 195 -22.11 -20.99 7.22
CA ILE A 195 -22.42 -19.58 7.53
C ILE A 195 -22.77 -18.81 6.25
N VAL A 196 -21.97 -18.93 5.19
CA VAL A 196 -22.16 -18.19 3.92
C VAL A 196 -23.14 -18.90 2.98
N GLY A 197 -23.32 -20.21 3.15
CA GLY A 197 -24.30 -21.04 2.43
C GLY A 197 -23.86 -21.45 1.03
N TYR A 198 -22.56 -21.43 0.74
CA TYR A 198 -21.93 -21.96 -0.48
C TYR A 198 -20.46 -22.31 -0.23
N ASN A 199 -19.81 -22.92 -1.22
CA ASN A 199 -18.37 -23.16 -1.21
C ASN A 199 -17.69 -22.32 -2.30
N THR A 200 -16.44 -21.93 -2.06
CA THR A 200 -15.57 -21.27 -3.01
C THR A 200 -14.11 -21.57 -2.68
N ARG A 201 -13.22 -21.44 -3.65
CA ARG A 201 -11.78 -21.58 -3.42
C ARG A 201 -11.20 -20.28 -2.93
N VAL A 202 -10.23 -20.34 -2.03
CA VAL A 202 -9.42 -19.20 -1.60
C VAL A 202 -8.08 -19.28 -2.34
N VAL A 203 -7.77 -18.21 -3.07
CA VAL A 203 -6.53 -18.04 -3.83
C VAL A 203 -5.76 -16.87 -3.23
N MET A 204 -4.46 -17.01 -2.99
CA MET A 204 -3.63 -15.88 -2.58
C MET A 204 -3.49 -14.89 -3.75
N CYS A 205 -3.92 -13.66 -3.58
CA CYS A 205 -3.57 -12.58 -4.49
C CYS A 205 -2.22 -11.97 -4.10
N ALA A 206 -1.79 -10.91 -4.76
CA ALA A 206 -0.75 -10.02 -4.24
C ALA A 206 -1.37 -9.26 -3.05
N SER A 207 -1.19 -9.79 -1.84
CA SER A 207 -2.01 -9.44 -0.68
C SER A 207 -1.67 -8.08 -0.06
N HIS A 208 -0.55 -7.47 -0.44
CA HIS A 208 -0.35 -6.03 -0.27
C HIS A 208 -1.17 -5.29 -1.34
N ASP A 209 -2.15 -4.48 -0.94
CA ASP A 209 -3.11 -3.78 -1.80
C ASP A 209 -2.45 -3.06 -2.99
N THR A 210 -1.32 -2.40 -2.75
CA THR A 210 -0.56 -1.73 -3.81
C THR A 210 0.09 -2.73 -4.78
N ALA A 211 0.48 -3.92 -4.32
CA ALA A 211 1.01 -4.95 -5.22
C ALA A 211 -0.08 -5.45 -6.17
N SER A 212 -1.29 -5.66 -5.65
CA SER A 212 -2.46 -5.94 -6.49
C SER A 212 -2.76 -4.78 -7.44
N ALA A 213 -2.74 -3.52 -6.96
CA ALA A 213 -2.99 -2.37 -7.82
C ALA A 213 -2.00 -2.30 -9.00
N VAL A 214 -0.71 -2.53 -8.77
CA VAL A 214 0.31 -2.51 -9.83
C VAL A 214 0.11 -3.64 -10.85
N MET A 215 -0.46 -4.77 -10.48
CA MET A 215 -0.84 -5.80 -11.45
C MET A 215 -1.82 -5.25 -12.50
N ALA A 216 -2.72 -4.35 -12.12
CA ALA A 216 -3.78 -3.79 -12.97
C ALA A 216 -3.31 -2.62 -13.86
N VAL A 217 -2.03 -2.28 -13.90
CA VAL A 217 -1.52 -1.25 -14.81
C VAL A 217 -1.83 -1.61 -16.28
N PRO A 218 -2.52 -0.75 -17.04
CA PRO A 218 -3.08 -1.11 -18.35
C PRO A 218 -2.05 -1.04 -19.47
N THR A 219 -0.93 -1.75 -19.32
CA THR A 219 0.12 -1.82 -20.35
C THR A 219 0.75 -3.19 -20.42
N VAL A 220 1.19 -3.55 -21.61
CA VAL A 220 1.94 -4.78 -21.89
C VAL A 220 3.45 -4.55 -21.97
N ALA A 221 3.91 -3.31 -21.79
CA ALA A 221 5.32 -2.97 -21.75
C ALA A 221 6.00 -3.55 -20.51
N ASP A 222 7.29 -3.86 -20.61
CA ASP A 222 8.06 -4.39 -19.49
C ASP A 222 8.56 -3.26 -18.57
N ASN A 223 8.87 -2.08 -19.13
CA ASN A 223 9.29 -0.90 -18.37
C ASN A 223 8.08 -0.03 -18.08
N VAL A 224 7.57 -0.11 -16.87
CA VAL A 224 6.35 0.57 -16.44
C VAL A 224 6.67 1.58 -15.35
N LEU A 225 6.49 2.87 -15.63
CA LEU A 225 6.47 3.89 -14.60
C LEU A 225 5.01 4.08 -14.15
N TYR A 226 4.72 3.79 -12.90
CA TYR A 226 3.36 3.87 -12.37
C TYR A 226 3.27 4.86 -11.19
N LEU A 227 2.07 5.34 -10.97
CA LEU A 227 1.66 6.10 -9.80
C LEU A 227 0.38 5.47 -9.24
N SER A 228 0.50 4.70 -8.16
CA SER A 228 -0.66 4.25 -7.39
C SER A 228 -1.12 5.41 -6.51
N SER A 229 -2.15 6.12 -6.97
CA SER A 229 -2.63 7.36 -6.35
C SER A 229 -3.87 7.09 -5.49
N GLY A 230 -3.68 7.06 -4.19
CA GLY A 230 -4.69 6.88 -3.16
C GLY A 230 -4.44 7.81 -1.97
N THR A 231 -4.73 7.37 -0.76
CA THR A 231 -4.38 8.08 0.48
C THR A 231 -2.89 8.43 0.51
N TRP A 232 -2.04 7.46 0.18
CA TRP A 232 -0.65 7.63 -0.19
C TRP A 232 -0.52 7.64 -1.72
N SER A 233 0.52 8.29 -2.22
CA SER A 233 0.94 8.20 -3.62
C SER A 233 2.22 7.39 -3.68
N LEU A 234 2.13 6.19 -4.26
CA LEU A 234 3.27 5.29 -4.42
C LEU A 234 3.73 5.34 -5.88
N MET A 235 4.81 6.07 -6.12
CA MET A 235 5.36 6.24 -7.46
C MET A 235 6.58 5.37 -7.66
N GLY A 236 6.61 4.58 -8.73
CA GLY A 236 7.68 3.63 -8.95
C GLY A 236 7.66 2.92 -10.29
N THR A 237 8.53 1.93 -10.39
CA THR A 237 8.65 1.06 -11.56
C THR A 237 8.81 -0.40 -11.13
N GLU A 238 8.55 -1.33 -12.04
CA GLU A 238 8.78 -2.74 -11.80
C GLU A 238 10.18 -3.16 -12.26
N LEU A 239 10.93 -3.84 -11.41
CA LEU A 239 12.26 -4.37 -11.69
C LEU A 239 12.30 -5.89 -11.52
N LEU A 240 13.16 -6.56 -12.28
CA LEU A 240 13.43 -8.00 -12.10
C LEU A 240 14.46 -8.27 -10.98
N LYS A 241 15.24 -7.26 -10.59
CA LYS A 241 16.23 -7.32 -9.51
C LYS A 241 16.09 -6.10 -8.62
N ALA A 242 16.16 -6.30 -7.33
CA ALA A 242 16.13 -5.22 -6.36
C ALA A 242 17.35 -4.27 -6.50
N ARG A 243 17.15 -3.00 -6.20
CA ARG A 243 18.20 -1.95 -6.18
C ARG A 243 18.42 -1.50 -4.75
N CYS A 244 19.30 -2.22 -4.05
CA CYS A 244 19.62 -2.00 -2.64
C CYS A 244 20.89 -1.16 -2.44
N ASP A 245 21.23 -0.31 -3.42
CA ASP A 245 22.41 0.55 -3.39
C ASP A 245 22.19 1.82 -2.57
N GLU A 246 23.30 2.51 -2.25
CA GLU A 246 23.31 3.73 -1.44
C GLU A 246 22.52 4.88 -2.07
N LYS A 247 22.51 4.99 -3.41
CA LYS A 247 21.73 6.02 -4.09
C LYS A 247 20.23 5.83 -3.86
N SER A 248 19.77 4.58 -3.96
CA SER A 248 18.38 4.23 -3.69
C SER A 248 17.99 4.50 -2.23
N GLN A 249 18.88 4.17 -1.28
CA GLN A 249 18.66 4.46 0.15
C GLN A 249 18.56 5.97 0.43
N VAL A 250 19.50 6.76 -0.06
CA VAL A 250 19.52 8.23 0.15
C VAL A 250 18.28 8.90 -0.45
N CYS A 251 17.79 8.40 -1.59
CA CYS A 251 16.56 8.88 -2.20
C CYS A 251 15.30 8.29 -1.55
N ASN A 252 15.43 7.45 -0.53
CA ASN A 252 14.35 6.78 0.21
C ASN A 252 13.44 5.92 -0.68
N PHE A 253 14.03 5.15 -1.62
CA PHE A 253 13.31 4.16 -2.40
C PHE A 253 13.22 2.83 -1.66
N THR A 254 12.14 2.10 -1.91
CA THR A 254 11.90 0.74 -1.42
C THR A 254 11.81 -0.26 -2.57
N ASN A 255 12.12 -1.54 -2.30
CA ASN A 255 12.05 -2.65 -3.25
C ASN A 255 11.06 -3.71 -2.73
N GLU A 256 9.79 -3.38 -2.74
CA GLU A 256 8.76 -4.31 -2.28
C GLU A 256 8.42 -5.36 -3.33
N GLY A 257 8.06 -6.55 -2.89
CA GLY A 257 7.68 -7.64 -3.78
C GLY A 257 6.40 -7.35 -4.57
N GLY A 258 6.38 -7.79 -5.81
CA GLY A 258 5.23 -7.78 -6.69
C GLY A 258 4.93 -9.19 -7.22
N TYR A 259 3.92 -9.28 -8.09
CA TYR A 259 3.55 -10.52 -8.77
C TYR A 259 4.73 -11.08 -9.59
N ASP A 260 4.87 -12.41 -9.66
CA ASP A 260 5.92 -13.10 -10.41
C ASP A 260 7.34 -12.69 -10.00
N TYR A 261 7.55 -12.47 -8.69
CA TYR A 261 8.83 -12.05 -8.11
C TYR A 261 9.41 -10.75 -8.68
N ARG A 262 8.60 -9.92 -9.31
CA ARG A 262 9.00 -8.55 -9.67
C ARG A 262 9.14 -7.71 -8.42
N PHE A 263 10.04 -6.75 -8.44
CA PHE A 263 10.18 -5.76 -7.38
C PHE A 263 9.49 -4.47 -7.79
N ARG A 264 8.71 -3.92 -6.91
CA ARG A 264 8.16 -2.58 -7.00
C ARG A 264 9.19 -1.62 -6.42
N TYR A 265 10.06 -1.08 -7.28
CA TYR A 265 11.00 -0.02 -6.91
C TYR A 265 10.24 1.29 -6.86
N LEU A 266 9.89 1.74 -5.67
CA LEU A 266 8.98 2.86 -5.49
C LEU A 266 9.39 3.79 -4.34
N LYS A 267 8.80 4.97 -4.34
CA LYS A 267 8.85 5.94 -3.26
C LYS A 267 7.44 6.24 -2.77
N ASN A 268 7.27 6.25 -1.45
CA ASN A 268 6.04 6.71 -0.81
C ASN A 268 6.07 8.24 -0.73
N ILE A 269 5.04 8.87 -1.26
CA ILE A 269 4.81 10.32 -1.25
C ILE A 269 3.50 10.53 -0.49
N MET A 270 3.42 11.58 0.33
CA MET A 270 2.14 11.97 0.91
C MET A 270 1.16 12.25 -0.24
N GLY A 271 0.06 11.50 -0.26
CA GLY A 271 -0.84 11.49 -1.41
C GLY A 271 -2.11 12.32 -1.22
N LEU A 272 -3.22 11.78 -1.70
CA LEU A 272 -4.52 12.44 -1.63
C LEU A 272 -5.07 12.57 -0.21
N TRP A 273 -4.41 12.01 0.81
CA TRP A 273 -4.72 12.22 2.22
C TRP A 273 -4.88 13.71 2.56
N ILE A 274 -3.99 14.58 2.03
CA ILE A 274 -4.02 16.01 2.29
C ILE A 274 -5.34 16.59 1.79
N ILE A 275 -5.73 16.32 0.53
CA ILE A 275 -6.97 16.86 -0.04
C ILE A 275 -8.22 16.19 0.55
N GLN A 276 -8.13 14.93 0.98
CA GLN A 276 -9.22 14.24 1.67
C GLN A 276 -9.50 14.90 3.03
N SER A 277 -8.45 15.24 3.78
CA SER A 277 -8.54 15.94 5.06
C SER A 277 -9.12 17.35 4.89
N VAL A 278 -8.62 18.12 3.92
CA VAL A 278 -9.16 19.45 3.57
C VAL A 278 -10.64 19.35 3.26
N ARG A 279 -11.05 18.43 2.38
CA ARG A 279 -12.45 18.22 2.02
C ARG A 279 -13.33 17.95 3.25
N HIS A 280 -12.86 17.10 4.15
CA HIS A 280 -13.58 16.75 5.39
C HIS A 280 -13.72 17.97 6.33
N GLU A 281 -12.68 18.77 6.47
CA GLU A 281 -12.67 19.99 7.30
C GLU A 281 -13.63 21.06 6.77
N PHE A 282 -13.88 21.10 5.45
CA PHE A 282 -14.92 21.89 4.85
C PHE A 282 -16.34 21.27 4.97
N GLY A 283 -16.49 20.23 5.83
CA GLY A 283 -17.78 19.58 6.11
C GLY A 283 -18.32 18.77 4.94
N ASP A 284 -17.46 18.19 4.11
CA ASP A 284 -17.79 17.40 2.93
C ASP A 284 -18.74 18.10 1.92
N ARG A 285 -18.73 19.43 1.92
CA ARG A 285 -19.59 20.24 1.02
C ARG A 285 -19.20 20.12 -0.45
N TYR A 286 -17.95 19.73 -0.70
CA TYR A 286 -17.40 19.58 -2.04
C TYR A 286 -17.21 18.10 -2.37
N THR A 287 -17.51 17.72 -3.59
CA THR A 287 -17.00 16.48 -4.18
C THR A 287 -15.53 16.66 -4.58
N PHE A 288 -14.80 15.60 -4.78
CA PHE A 288 -13.41 15.69 -5.30
C PHE A 288 -13.37 16.34 -6.70
N ALA A 289 -14.40 16.11 -7.53
CA ALA A 289 -14.50 16.72 -8.85
C ALA A 289 -14.69 18.25 -8.76
N GLU A 290 -15.51 18.73 -7.83
CA GLU A 290 -15.69 20.15 -7.57
C GLU A 290 -14.42 20.81 -7.05
N LEU A 291 -13.70 20.19 -6.10
CA LEU A 291 -12.41 20.69 -5.65
C LEU A 291 -11.35 20.75 -6.76
N CYS A 292 -11.32 19.76 -7.65
CA CYS A 292 -10.46 19.78 -8.82
C CYS A 292 -10.81 20.98 -9.73
N LYS A 293 -12.09 21.23 -9.97
CA LYS A 293 -12.55 22.33 -10.81
C LYS A 293 -12.23 23.69 -10.19
N GLU A 294 -12.55 23.88 -8.91
CA GLU A 294 -12.22 25.12 -8.21
C GLU A 294 -10.70 25.38 -8.16
N ALA A 295 -9.89 24.32 -7.98
CA ALA A 295 -8.45 24.43 -8.02
C ALA A 295 -7.93 24.86 -9.41
N GLU A 296 -8.53 24.37 -10.49
CA GLU A 296 -8.19 24.79 -11.85
C GLU A 296 -8.55 26.25 -12.11
N GLU A 297 -9.66 26.73 -11.56
CA GLU A 297 -10.11 28.13 -11.67
C GLU A 297 -9.25 29.11 -10.85
N THR A 298 -8.45 28.61 -9.88
CA THR A 298 -7.55 29.39 -9.03
C THR A 298 -6.08 29.28 -9.44
N ASP A 299 -5.80 29.25 -10.74
CA ASP A 299 -4.43 29.08 -11.28
C ASP A 299 -3.45 30.20 -10.93
N TYR A 300 -3.93 31.36 -10.48
CA TYR A 300 -3.11 32.48 -9.97
C TYR A 300 -2.36 32.17 -8.69
N ILE A 301 -2.75 31.16 -7.90
CA ILE A 301 -2.03 30.74 -6.70
C ILE A 301 -0.75 30.01 -7.10
N THR A 302 0.40 30.61 -6.75
CA THR A 302 1.73 30.08 -7.11
C THR A 302 2.43 29.34 -5.96
N SER A 303 1.87 29.34 -4.76
CA SER A 303 2.44 28.71 -3.58
C SER A 303 2.63 27.20 -3.77
N ARG A 304 3.74 26.68 -3.25
CA ARG A 304 4.12 25.28 -3.26
C ARG A 304 4.56 24.86 -1.86
N ILE A 305 4.02 23.77 -1.39
CA ILE A 305 4.38 23.16 -0.11
C ILE A 305 5.20 21.89 -0.34
N ASP A 306 6.10 21.55 0.58
CA ASP A 306 6.69 20.21 0.60
C ASP A 306 5.65 19.24 1.18
N VAL A 307 4.96 18.52 0.30
CA VAL A 307 3.92 17.57 0.68
C VAL A 307 4.40 16.49 1.62
N ASN A 308 5.71 16.19 1.64
CA ASN A 308 6.31 15.18 2.51
C ASN A 308 6.76 15.73 3.87
N ASN A 309 6.52 17.02 4.14
CA ASN A 309 6.85 17.60 5.42
C ASN A 309 6.06 16.94 6.56
N LYS A 310 6.72 16.71 7.68
CA LYS A 310 6.13 16.02 8.85
C LYS A 310 4.85 16.69 9.37
N CYS A 311 4.71 18.02 9.18
CA CYS A 311 3.51 18.75 9.62
C CYS A 311 2.22 18.28 8.92
N PHE A 312 2.31 17.60 7.76
CA PHE A 312 1.16 17.08 7.02
C PHE A 312 0.84 15.61 7.29
N LEU A 313 1.65 14.93 8.10
CA LEU A 313 1.48 13.48 8.34
C LEU A 313 0.17 13.16 9.09
N ALA A 314 -0.12 13.91 10.14
CA ALA A 314 -1.34 13.74 10.94
C ALA A 314 -1.63 15.01 11.77
N PRO A 315 -1.84 16.18 11.14
CA PRO A 315 -2.20 17.39 11.88
C PRO A 315 -3.63 17.28 12.41
N GLU A 316 -3.94 17.98 13.51
CA GLU A 316 -5.31 18.12 14.01
C GLU A 316 -6.22 18.84 13.00
N ASN A 317 -5.65 19.79 12.26
CA ASN A 317 -6.33 20.51 11.19
C ASN A 317 -5.36 20.72 10.00
N MET A 318 -5.67 20.09 8.89
CA MET A 318 -4.85 20.10 7.67
C MET A 318 -4.86 21.48 7.00
N THR A 319 -6.01 22.14 6.97
CA THR A 319 -6.17 23.48 6.38
C THR A 319 -5.27 24.49 7.09
N GLU A 320 -5.30 24.50 8.41
CA GLU A 320 -4.44 25.37 9.21
C GLU A 320 -2.95 25.00 9.11
N ALA A 321 -2.62 23.72 8.97
CA ALA A 321 -1.24 23.28 8.74
C ALA A 321 -0.70 23.81 7.40
N ILE A 322 -1.51 23.78 6.33
CA ILE A 322 -1.15 24.33 5.01
C ILE A 322 -0.96 25.86 5.10
N LYS A 323 -1.91 26.58 5.71
CA LYS A 323 -1.82 28.04 5.89
C LYS A 323 -0.58 28.43 6.70
N SER A 324 -0.34 27.74 7.81
CA SER A 324 0.83 27.96 8.66
C SER A 324 2.14 27.68 7.93
N TYR A 325 2.19 26.59 7.14
CA TYR A 325 3.36 26.29 6.31
C TYR A 325 3.63 27.40 5.30
N CYS A 326 2.61 27.89 4.58
CA CYS A 326 2.73 29.00 3.64
C CYS A 326 3.22 30.27 4.34
N ASN A 327 2.63 30.62 5.48
CA ASN A 327 3.04 31.81 6.26
C ASN A 327 4.51 31.72 6.72
N ASN A 328 4.94 30.57 7.22
CA ASN A 328 6.28 30.35 7.74
C ASN A 328 7.39 30.32 6.65
N ASN A 329 6.98 30.19 5.39
CA ASN A 329 7.89 30.13 4.23
C ASN A 329 7.70 31.32 3.27
N ASP A 330 7.07 32.42 3.72
CA ASP A 330 6.83 33.64 2.93
C ASP A 330 6.10 33.37 1.59
N LEU A 331 5.18 32.39 1.59
CA LEU A 331 4.35 32.03 0.45
C LEU A 331 2.98 32.74 0.53
N ILE A 332 2.29 32.86 -0.61
CA ILE A 332 0.90 33.33 -0.64
C ILE A 332 0.05 32.35 0.17
N ILE A 333 -0.66 32.85 1.19
CA ILE A 333 -1.51 32.05 2.07
C ILE A 333 -2.84 31.80 1.34
N PRO A 334 -3.22 30.54 1.06
CA PRO A 334 -4.51 30.21 0.44
C PRO A 334 -5.63 30.42 1.45
N ASP A 335 -6.79 30.93 1.02
CA ASP A 335 -7.92 31.23 1.89
C ASP A 335 -9.15 30.37 1.57
N THR A 336 -9.48 30.18 0.31
CA THR A 336 -10.64 29.40 -0.14
C THR A 336 -10.30 27.91 -0.31
N ALA A 337 -11.31 27.04 -0.35
CA ALA A 337 -11.14 25.61 -0.62
C ALA A 337 -10.45 25.35 -1.96
N GLY A 338 -10.79 26.12 -3.01
CA GLY A 338 -10.17 26.05 -4.32
C GLY A 338 -8.70 26.43 -4.30
N GLU A 339 -8.34 27.52 -3.61
CA GLU A 339 -6.94 27.94 -3.45
C GLU A 339 -6.10 26.90 -2.69
N ILE A 340 -6.63 26.36 -1.59
CA ILE A 340 -5.96 25.29 -0.81
C ILE A 340 -5.78 24.05 -1.68
N ALA A 341 -6.81 23.66 -2.43
CA ALA A 341 -6.73 22.51 -3.34
C ALA A 341 -5.73 22.76 -4.48
N ALA A 342 -5.64 23.97 -5.02
CA ALA A 342 -4.66 24.33 -6.04
C ALA A 342 -3.23 24.23 -5.51
N VAL A 343 -2.94 24.72 -4.29
CA VAL A 343 -1.64 24.58 -3.63
C VAL A 343 -1.28 23.10 -3.50
N VAL A 344 -2.22 22.26 -3.02
CA VAL A 344 -1.98 20.83 -2.80
C VAL A 344 -1.73 20.11 -4.13
N TYR A 345 -2.58 20.27 -5.13
CA TYR A 345 -2.44 19.55 -6.40
C TYR A 345 -1.17 19.93 -7.16
N LYS A 346 -0.83 21.23 -7.20
CA LYS A 346 0.40 21.71 -7.83
C LYS A 346 1.65 21.18 -7.10
N SER A 347 1.63 21.16 -5.76
CA SER A 347 2.73 20.62 -4.96
C SER A 347 2.89 19.10 -5.11
N LEU A 348 1.80 18.36 -5.24
CA LEU A 348 1.83 16.93 -5.55
C LEU A 348 2.44 16.68 -6.93
N ALA A 349 2.05 17.44 -7.95
CA ALA A 349 2.59 17.30 -9.30
C ALA A 349 4.11 17.58 -9.34
N ASP A 350 4.58 18.60 -8.62
CA ASP A 350 6.01 18.90 -8.50
C ASP A 350 6.76 17.76 -7.79
N SER A 351 6.21 17.20 -6.70
CA SER A 351 6.78 16.05 -6.00
C SER A 351 6.83 14.78 -6.89
N TYR A 352 5.84 14.61 -7.76
CA TYR A 352 5.86 13.51 -8.74
C TYR A 352 6.95 13.72 -9.79
N ALA A 353 7.12 14.95 -10.30
CA ALA A 353 8.17 15.27 -11.27
C ALA A 353 9.57 15.01 -10.68
N ASP A 354 9.83 15.45 -9.45
CA ASP A 354 11.07 15.18 -8.74
C ASP A 354 11.32 13.67 -8.56
N THR A 355 10.28 12.92 -8.24
CA THR A 355 10.38 11.46 -8.07
C THR A 355 10.68 10.75 -9.39
N VAL A 356 10.06 11.17 -10.49
CA VAL A 356 10.36 10.65 -11.84
C VAL A 356 11.82 10.89 -12.17
N MET A 357 12.33 12.12 -11.99
CA MET A 357 13.74 12.43 -12.25
C MET A 357 14.70 11.56 -11.40
N GLN A 358 14.36 11.31 -10.14
CA GLN A 358 15.15 10.43 -9.28
C GLN A 358 15.14 8.99 -9.76
N ILE A 359 13.98 8.45 -10.17
CA ILE A 359 13.87 7.09 -10.72
C ILE A 359 14.73 6.96 -11.98
N GLU A 360 14.55 7.87 -12.94
CA GLU A 360 15.28 7.86 -14.20
C GLU A 360 16.79 7.96 -13.99
N LYS A 361 17.23 8.86 -13.10
CA LYS A 361 18.64 9.03 -12.76
C LYS A 361 19.24 7.81 -12.04
N ASN A 362 18.49 7.18 -11.12
CA ASN A 362 18.98 6.04 -10.36
C ASN A 362 19.10 4.77 -11.22
N LEU A 363 18.19 4.62 -12.18
CA LEU A 363 18.09 3.43 -13.01
C LEU A 363 18.77 3.58 -14.38
N ASP A 364 19.12 4.81 -14.77
CA ASP A 364 19.61 5.15 -16.12
C ASP A 364 18.63 4.72 -17.23
N ILE A 365 17.35 4.99 -17.00
CA ILE A 365 16.23 4.65 -17.90
C ILE A 365 15.36 5.90 -18.05
N THR A 366 14.82 6.12 -19.25
CA THR A 366 13.82 7.16 -19.52
C THR A 366 12.47 6.51 -19.81
N TYR A 367 11.39 7.13 -19.32
CA TYR A 367 10.01 6.68 -19.52
C TYR A 367 9.23 7.68 -20.35
N ASP A 368 8.37 7.19 -21.27
CA ASP A 368 7.52 8.05 -22.10
C ASP A 368 6.17 8.37 -21.41
N ALA A 369 5.72 7.51 -20.51
CA ALA A 369 4.41 7.63 -19.89
C ALA A 369 4.43 7.26 -18.40
N ILE A 370 3.50 7.87 -17.65
CA ILE A 370 3.17 7.55 -16.25
C ILE A 370 1.77 6.93 -16.23
N TYR A 371 1.66 5.73 -15.68
CA TYR A 371 0.37 5.05 -15.52
C TYR A 371 -0.19 5.34 -14.13
N VAL A 372 -1.22 6.18 -14.06
CA VAL A 372 -1.90 6.55 -12.80
C VAL A 372 -3.04 5.58 -12.56
N ILE A 373 -2.98 4.83 -11.48
CA ILE A 373 -3.97 3.84 -11.04
C ILE A 373 -4.52 4.20 -9.66
N GLY A 374 -5.66 3.63 -9.31
CA GLY A 374 -6.35 3.94 -8.05
C GLY A 374 -7.22 5.20 -8.14
N GLY A 375 -7.74 5.66 -7.00
CA GLY A 375 -8.71 6.76 -6.94
C GLY A 375 -8.26 8.06 -7.60
N GLY A 376 -6.96 8.35 -7.56
CA GLY A 376 -6.36 9.53 -8.21
C GLY A 376 -6.43 9.53 -9.73
N ALA A 377 -6.71 8.40 -10.37
CA ALA A 377 -7.00 8.36 -11.81
C ALA A 377 -8.18 9.24 -12.20
N ASN A 378 -9.08 9.52 -11.27
CA ASN A 378 -10.24 10.42 -11.47
C ASN A 378 -9.92 11.90 -11.25
N ALA A 379 -8.74 12.25 -10.71
CA ALA A 379 -8.34 13.63 -10.44
C ALA A 379 -7.77 14.30 -11.72
N GLY A 380 -8.65 14.67 -12.65
CA GLY A 380 -8.26 15.16 -13.98
C GLY A 380 -7.28 16.34 -13.94
N TYR A 381 -7.49 17.31 -13.06
CA TYR A 381 -6.60 18.46 -12.90
C TYR A 381 -5.20 18.04 -12.43
N LEU A 382 -5.10 17.16 -11.38
CA LEU A 382 -3.81 16.64 -10.92
C LEU A 382 -3.09 15.83 -12.01
N ASN A 383 -3.83 15.03 -12.78
CA ASN A 383 -3.26 14.24 -13.87
C ASN A 383 -2.71 15.15 -14.99
N GLN A 384 -3.40 16.24 -15.31
CA GLN A 384 -2.90 17.24 -16.26
C GLN A 384 -1.67 17.97 -15.73
N LEU A 385 -1.69 18.43 -14.47
CA LEU A 385 -0.52 19.05 -13.84
C LEU A 385 0.68 18.09 -13.81
N THR A 386 0.45 16.79 -13.57
CA THR A 386 1.49 15.77 -13.61
C THR A 386 2.10 15.65 -15.01
N ALA A 387 1.26 15.65 -16.06
CA ALA A 387 1.75 15.63 -17.44
C ALA A 387 2.57 16.88 -17.77
N ASP A 388 2.09 18.05 -17.35
CA ASP A 388 2.75 19.34 -17.58
C ASP A 388 4.09 19.44 -16.85
N SER A 389 4.16 19.03 -15.57
CA SER A 389 5.36 19.11 -14.76
C SER A 389 6.44 18.06 -15.15
N THR A 390 6.01 16.89 -15.63
CA THR A 390 6.95 15.81 -15.99
C THR A 390 7.34 15.80 -17.46
N GLY A 391 6.56 16.46 -18.33
CA GLY A 391 6.70 16.36 -19.77
C GLY A 391 6.35 14.99 -20.35
N LYS A 392 5.66 14.14 -19.57
CA LYS A 392 5.31 12.75 -19.94
C LYS A 392 3.81 12.61 -20.15
N THR A 393 3.42 11.70 -21.04
CA THR A 393 2.02 11.31 -21.16
C THR A 393 1.54 10.67 -19.85
N VAL A 394 0.46 11.16 -19.27
CA VAL A 394 -0.21 10.49 -18.15
C VAL A 394 -1.36 9.63 -18.67
N VAL A 395 -1.34 8.35 -18.32
CA VAL A 395 -2.36 7.35 -18.68
C VAL A 395 -3.10 6.97 -17.42
N ALA A 396 -4.31 7.48 -17.23
CA ALA A 396 -5.06 7.41 -15.98
C ALA A 396 -6.21 6.38 -16.04
N GLY A 397 -6.19 5.44 -15.14
CA GLY A 397 -7.12 4.32 -14.98
C GLY A 397 -6.43 2.97 -14.92
N PRO A 398 -7.11 1.95 -14.39
CA PRO A 398 -8.43 1.98 -13.74
C PRO A 398 -8.39 2.56 -12.32
N ALA A 399 -9.53 3.06 -11.82
CA ALA A 399 -9.64 3.60 -10.47
C ALA A 399 -9.66 2.50 -9.38
N GLU A 400 -10.30 1.37 -9.64
CA GLU A 400 -10.39 0.23 -8.70
C GLU A 400 -9.27 -0.79 -8.93
N ALA A 401 -8.04 -0.30 -9.12
CA ALA A 401 -6.90 -1.10 -9.55
C ALA A 401 -6.57 -2.26 -8.58
N THR A 402 -6.68 -2.05 -7.25
CA THR A 402 -6.43 -3.09 -6.24
C THR A 402 -7.39 -4.27 -6.43
N ALA A 403 -8.70 -4.01 -6.50
CA ALA A 403 -9.69 -5.08 -6.69
C ALA A 403 -9.50 -5.79 -8.04
N ILE A 404 -9.16 -5.05 -9.10
CA ILE A 404 -8.89 -5.61 -10.42
C ILE A 404 -7.67 -6.52 -10.37
N GLY A 405 -6.56 -6.08 -9.78
CA GLY A 405 -5.33 -6.88 -9.65
C GLY A 405 -5.52 -8.14 -8.80
N ASN A 406 -6.30 -8.03 -7.71
CA ASN A 406 -6.71 -9.17 -6.89
C ASN A 406 -7.46 -10.21 -7.75
N ILE A 407 -8.45 -9.77 -8.55
CA ILE A 407 -9.21 -10.64 -9.48
C ILE A 407 -8.26 -11.22 -10.55
N MET A 408 -7.34 -10.43 -11.11
CA MET A 408 -6.38 -10.92 -12.09
C MET A 408 -5.52 -12.07 -11.56
N ALA A 409 -5.04 -11.98 -10.32
CA ALA A 409 -4.27 -13.07 -9.69
C ALA A 409 -5.10 -14.37 -9.63
N GLN A 410 -6.37 -14.28 -9.26
CA GLN A 410 -7.30 -15.41 -9.25
C GLN A 410 -7.54 -15.97 -10.65
N MET A 411 -7.79 -15.10 -11.64
CA MET A 411 -8.02 -15.52 -13.03
C MET A 411 -6.79 -16.17 -13.66
N ILE A 412 -5.58 -15.73 -13.31
CA ILE A 412 -4.34 -16.39 -13.75
C ILE A 412 -4.21 -17.77 -13.08
N ALA A 413 -4.50 -17.88 -11.77
CA ALA A 413 -4.49 -19.14 -11.05
C ALA A 413 -5.50 -20.17 -11.64
N ASP A 414 -6.63 -19.67 -12.12
CA ASP A 414 -7.68 -20.46 -12.78
C ASP A 414 -7.42 -20.69 -14.30
N SER A 415 -6.26 -20.28 -14.81
CA SER A 415 -5.85 -20.42 -16.22
C SER A 415 -6.78 -19.68 -17.21
N VAL A 416 -7.54 -18.68 -16.76
CA VAL A 416 -8.30 -17.77 -17.63
C VAL A 416 -7.35 -16.88 -18.43
N PHE A 417 -6.28 -16.43 -17.78
CA PHE A 417 -5.15 -15.77 -18.43
C PHE A 417 -3.89 -16.61 -18.26
N LYS A 418 -3.05 -16.67 -19.29
CA LYS A 418 -1.78 -17.41 -19.26
C LYS A 418 -0.73 -16.76 -18.36
N ASN A 419 -0.77 -15.44 -18.23
CA ASN A 419 0.23 -14.65 -17.49
C ASN A 419 -0.27 -13.22 -17.26
N LEU A 420 0.51 -12.45 -16.50
CA LEU A 420 0.22 -11.05 -16.17
C LEU A 420 0.08 -10.15 -17.43
N LYS A 421 0.85 -10.40 -18.47
CA LYS A 421 0.81 -9.59 -19.70
C LYS A 421 -0.54 -9.71 -20.42
N GLU A 422 -1.08 -10.92 -20.51
CA GLU A 422 -2.40 -11.16 -21.09
C GLU A 422 -3.52 -10.53 -20.24
N ALA A 423 -3.43 -10.66 -18.91
CA ALA A 423 -4.37 -10.03 -17.99
C ALA A 423 -4.33 -8.48 -18.09
N ARG A 424 -3.16 -7.87 -18.17
CA ARG A 424 -3.00 -6.41 -18.39
C ARG A 424 -3.56 -5.93 -19.73
N ALA A 425 -3.42 -6.73 -20.78
CA ALA A 425 -4.06 -6.42 -22.07
C ALA A 425 -5.58 -6.37 -21.94
N CYS A 426 -6.17 -7.33 -21.21
CA CYS A 426 -7.61 -7.33 -20.93
C CYS A 426 -8.04 -6.09 -20.14
N VAL A 427 -7.26 -5.67 -19.11
CA VAL A 427 -7.55 -4.44 -18.35
C VAL A 427 -7.55 -3.22 -19.28
N ARG A 428 -6.51 -3.06 -20.11
CA ARG A 428 -6.42 -1.95 -21.06
C ARG A 428 -7.64 -1.87 -21.99
N ASP A 429 -8.13 -3.02 -22.43
CA ASP A 429 -9.21 -3.11 -23.42
C ASP A 429 -10.62 -3.09 -22.77
N SER A 430 -10.71 -3.25 -21.43
CA SER A 430 -11.99 -3.36 -20.69
C SER A 430 -12.38 -2.10 -19.92
N PHE A 431 -11.45 -1.21 -19.64
CA PHE A 431 -11.69 -0.03 -18.79
C PHE A 431 -11.48 1.26 -19.58
N ASP A 432 -12.22 2.31 -19.17
CA ASP A 432 -12.03 3.66 -19.72
C ASP A 432 -10.69 4.23 -19.19
N ILE A 433 -9.74 4.38 -20.10
CA ILE A 433 -8.38 4.88 -19.82
C ILE A 433 -8.24 6.26 -20.43
N LYS A 434 -8.05 7.28 -19.59
CA LYS A 434 -7.86 8.66 -20.01
C LYS A 434 -6.40 8.97 -20.26
N ARG A 435 -6.12 9.83 -21.23
CA ARG A 435 -4.77 10.30 -21.56
C ARG A 435 -4.68 11.81 -21.38
N PHE A 436 -3.58 12.25 -20.79
CA PHE A 436 -3.23 13.65 -20.60
C PHE A 436 -1.85 13.88 -21.18
N GLU A 437 -1.77 14.77 -22.14
CA GLU A 437 -0.52 15.18 -22.77
C GLU A 437 -0.10 16.54 -22.20
N GLN A 438 1.23 16.81 -22.21
CA GLN A 438 1.75 18.11 -21.80
C GLN A 438 1.08 19.23 -22.61
N LYS A 439 0.50 20.19 -21.94
CA LYS A 439 0.02 21.44 -22.58
C LYS A 439 1.25 22.29 -22.92
N ARG A 440 1.33 22.72 -24.18
CA ARG A 440 2.41 23.59 -24.69
C ARG A 440 2.24 25.02 -24.18
#